data_3f3e8194bf8b753049ef84c4f6929bd1
#
_entry.id   3f3e8194bf8b753049ef84c4f6929bd1
#
_cell.length_a   1.000
_cell.length_b   1.000
_cell.length_c   1.000
_cell.angle_alpha   90.00
_cell.angle_beta   90.00
_cell.angle_gamma   90.00
#
_symmetry.space_group_name_H-M   'P 1'
#
loop_
_entity.id
_entity.type
_entity.pdbx_description
1 polymer ?
#
loop_
_entity_poly.entity_id
_entity_poly.type
_entity_poly.pdbx_seq_one_letter_code
_entity_poly.pdbx_strand_id
1 'polypeptide(L)'
;RRMCKRHALAFVTAPASKQSSRDNERAFTVRGTIIGRLKSGGAYVPENEGYEAVIYMKMQDDRWRVDGLPAGVVMERNEMRNHYTPQSLYFFKQSNDVLVPDRRWLYKGGEQSESTLLTLLMEGPSSSIAPATRRAAGENVTFAGYDREQGYQFEGLADLDAQDRTLFAAQLVWTLTEAGHTGPFKVKADGGDLVEGMDSLSVDDFADYNPEE
;
A
#
# COMPACT_ATOMS: atom_id res chain seq x y z
N ARG A 1 -16.89 -5.13 13.31
CA ARG A 1 -15.46 -4.99 12.92
C ARG A 1 -15.16 -3.50 12.78
N ARG A 2 -14.50 -2.90 13.76
CA ARG A 2 -14.02 -1.52 13.65
C ARG A 2 -12.68 -1.59 12.89
N MET A 3 -12.68 -1.12 11.64
CA MET A 3 -11.45 -0.88 10.89
C MET A 3 -10.57 0.12 11.67
N CYS A 4 -9.36 -0.28 11.97
CA CYS A 4 -8.35 0.58 12.60
C CYS A 4 -7.99 1.68 11.59
N LYS A 5 -8.58 2.85 11.76
CA LYS A 5 -8.36 4.00 10.88
C LYS A 5 -7.15 4.78 11.39
N ARG A 6 -6.12 4.90 10.54
CA ARG A 6 -4.98 5.82 10.59
C ARG A 6 -3.77 5.35 11.40
N HIS A 7 -2.76 4.87 10.68
CA HIS A 7 -1.40 4.80 11.18
C HIS A 7 -0.74 6.16 10.93
N ALA A 8 -0.35 6.85 11.98
CA ALA A 8 0.46 8.05 11.89
C ALA A 8 1.93 7.69 12.13
N LEU A 9 2.80 8.04 11.19
CA LEU A 9 4.24 7.96 11.39
C LEU A 9 4.68 9.26 12.07
N ALA A 10 5.01 9.20 13.35
CA ALA A 10 5.57 10.32 14.07
C ALA A 10 7.01 10.00 14.49
N PHE A 11 7.91 10.96 14.29
CA PHE A 11 9.23 10.92 14.90
C PHE A 11 9.18 11.70 16.21
N VAL A 12 9.34 10.97 17.30
CA VAL A 12 9.49 11.56 18.63
C VAL A 12 10.97 11.87 18.81
N THR A 13 11.30 13.17 18.86
CA THR A 13 12.69 13.66 18.98
C THR A 13 13.03 14.22 20.34
N ALA A 14 12.08 14.26 21.28
CA ALA A 14 12.30 14.87 22.60
C ALA A 14 12.08 13.86 23.73
N PRO A 15 12.86 13.95 24.82
CA PRO A 15 12.61 13.13 26.00
C PRO A 15 11.26 13.46 26.63
N ALA A 16 10.56 12.46 27.14
CA ALA A 16 9.33 12.62 27.86
C ALA A 16 9.54 13.44 29.14
N SER A 17 8.76 14.48 29.37
CA SER A 17 8.75 15.23 30.63
C SER A 17 7.73 14.66 31.59
N LYS A 18 8.13 14.48 32.85
CA LYS A 18 7.25 14.01 33.93
C LYS A 18 6.31 15.12 34.34
N GLN A 19 4.99 14.93 34.24
CA GLN A 19 4.02 15.99 34.53
C GLN A 19 3.27 15.86 35.87
N SER A 20 3.12 14.68 36.44
CA SER A 20 2.40 14.50 37.70
C SER A 20 2.80 13.18 38.36
N SER A 21 2.85 13.14 39.67
CA SER A 21 3.01 11.88 40.40
C SER A 21 2.09 11.85 41.61
N ARG A 22 1.12 10.95 41.58
CA ARG A 22 0.65 10.29 42.81
C ARG A 22 1.49 9.04 42.99
N ASP A 23 1.60 8.50 44.18
CA ASP A 23 2.53 7.38 44.47
C ASP A 23 2.39 6.20 43.47
N ASN A 24 1.20 5.98 42.97
CA ASN A 24 0.86 4.86 42.06
C ASN A 24 0.50 5.30 40.62
N GLU A 25 0.61 6.58 40.24
CA GLU A 25 0.26 7.10 38.93
C GLU A 25 1.32 8.07 38.42
N ARG A 26 1.62 7.99 37.13
CA ARG A 26 2.53 8.91 36.43
C ARG A 26 1.99 9.27 35.04
N ALA A 27 2.26 10.49 34.63
CA ALA A 27 1.97 10.96 33.29
C ALA A 27 3.25 11.47 32.63
N PHE A 28 3.47 11.09 31.38
CA PHE A 28 4.61 11.53 30.57
C PHE A 28 4.09 12.22 29.32
N THR A 29 4.50 13.44 29.08
CA THR A 29 4.27 14.13 27.80
C THR A 29 5.36 13.77 26.83
N VAL A 30 4.94 13.21 25.69
CA VAL A 30 5.81 12.91 24.54
C VAL A 30 5.54 13.98 23.49
N ARG A 31 6.61 14.63 23.00
CA ARG A 31 6.53 15.63 21.94
C ARG A 31 7.40 15.22 20.76
N GLY A 32 6.95 15.60 19.57
CA GLY A 32 7.69 15.32 18.35
C GLY A 32 7.09 15.99 17.14
N THR A 33 7.47 15.52 15.97
CA THR A 33 6.92 15.98 14.69
C THR A 33 6.43 14.76 13.90
N ILE A 34 5.17 14.79 13.46
CA ILE A 34 4.66 13.86 12.46
C ILE A 34 5.24 14.30 11.12
N ILE A 35 6.02 13.45 10.49
CA ILE A 35 6.61 13.74 9.17
C ILE A 35 5.84 13.10 8.03
N GLY A 36 4.85 12.27 8.35
CA GLY A 36 3.96 11.67 7.37
C GLY A 36 2.99 10.69 7.99
N ARG A 37 2.00 10.31 7.19
CA ARG A 37 0.97 9.32 7.55
C ARG A 37 0.93 8.22 6.52
N LEU A 38 0.80 6.99 7.01
CA LEU A 38 0.50 5.85 6.17
C LEU A 38 -1.03 5.74 6.06
N LYS A 39 -1.54 5.90 4.83
CA LYS A 39 -2.97 5.79 4.53
C LYS A 39 -3.35 4.32 4.30
N SER A 40 -4.65 4.06 4.19
CA SER A 40 -5.15 2.77 3.71
C SER A 40 -4.49 2.42 2.37
N GLY A 41 -4.22 1.14 2.14
CA GLY A 41 -3.49 0.70 0.95
C GLY A 41 -1.99 1.03 0.92
N GLY A 42 -1.41 1.47 2.05
CA GLY A 42 0.03 1.66 2.20
C GLY A 42 0.61 2.93 1.57
N ALA A 43 -0.21 3.85 1.08
CA ALA A 43 0.26 5.11 0.53
C ALA A 43 0.82 6.02 1.63
N TYR A 44 2.08 6.45 1.46
CA TYR A 44 2.70 7.41 2.37
C TYR A 44 2.44 8.84 1.92
N VAL A 45 1.89 9.65 2.83
CA VAL A 45 1.66 11.08 2.61
C VAL A 45 2.58 11.86 3.54
N PRO A 46 3.55 12.63 3.01
CA PRO A 46 4.39 13.49 3.82
C PRO A 46 3.55 14.54 4.56
N GLU A 47 3.89 14.78 5.81
CA GLU A 47 3.29 15.84 6.64
C GLU A 47 4.40 16.49 7.46
N ASN A 48 4.10 17.66 8.03
CA ASN A 48 4.97 18.33 8.99
C ASN A 48 4.09 18.97 10.06
N GLU A 49 3.66 18.16 11.02
CA GLU A 49 2.71 18.56 12.06
C GLU A 49 3.31 18.31 13.44
N GLY A 50 3.16 19.27 14.36
CA GLY A 50 3.54 19.07 15.75
C GLY A 50 2.74 17.93 16.39
N TYR A 51 3.43 17.08 17.13
CA TYR A 51 2.83 15.97 17.86
C TYR A 51 3.04 16.15 19.35
N GLU A 52 1.97 16.08 20.11
CA GLU A 52 2.02 15.99 21.56
C GLU A 52 1.04 14.94 22.06
N ALA A 53 1.49 14.05 22.93
CA ALA A 53 0.66 13.03 23.54
C ALA A 53 1.05 12.80 24.99
N VAL A 54 0.07 12.51 25.83
CA VAL A 54 0.27 12.13 27.21
C VAL A 54 0.08 10.63 27.37
N ILE A 55 1.10 9.99 27.91
CA ILE A 55 1.08 8.55 28.24
C ILE A 55 0.85 8.44 29.74
N TYR A 56 -0.24 7.80 30.14
CA TYR A 56 -0.56 7.53 31.52
C TYR A 56 -0.04 6.15 31.93
N MET A 57 0.62 6.10 33.07
CA MET A 57 1.14 4.88 33.66
C MET A 57 0.63 4.71 35.08
N LYS A 58 0.36 3.48 35.46
CA LYS A 58 -0.12 3.09 36.78
C LYS A 58 0.72 1.96 37.33
N MET A 59 0.99 2.01 38.64
CA MET A 59 1.61 0.91 39.37
C MET A 59 0.59 -0.19 39.60
N GLN A 60 0.90 -1.39 39.12
CA GLN A 60 0.10 -2.60 39.33
C GLN A 60 1.04 -3.76 39.59
N ASP A 61 0.86 -4.48 40.70
CA ASP A 61 1.71 -5.60 41.11
C ASP A 61 3.23 -5.24 41.11
N ASP A 62 3.57 -4.11 41.72
CA ASP A 62 4.93 -3.54 41.81
C ASP A 62 5.61 -3.27 40.44
N ARG A 63 4.82 -3.16 39.38
CA ARG A 63 5.30 -2.83 38.04
C ARG A 63 4.54 -1.67 37.45
N TRP A 64 5.26 -0.78 36.77
CA TRP A 64 4.65 0.28 35.99
C TRP A 64 4.04 -0.28 34.69
N ARG A 65 2.74 -0.07 34.51
CA ARG A 65 2.01 -0.44 33.30
C ARG A 65 1.42 0.79 32.64
N VAL A 66 1.32 0.74 31.31
CA VAL A 66 0.61 1.77 30.56
C VAL A 66 -0.89 1.63 30.84
N ASP A 67 -1.50 2.69 31.34
CA ASP A 67 -2.92 2.75 31.67
C ASP A 67 -3.76 3.42 30.55
N GLY A 68 -3.11 4.24 29.72
CA GLY A 68 -3.74 4.87 28.57
C GLY A 68 -2.75 5.32 27.51
N LEU A 69 -3.10 5.04 26.27
CA LEU A 69 -2.39 5.50 25.07
C LEU A 69 -3.33 6.33 24.20
N PRO A 70 -2.80 7.33 23.47
CA PRO A 70 -3.57 8.00 22.44
C PRO A 70 -3.99 7.01 21.36
N ALA A 71 -5.09 7.30 20.67
CA ALA A 71 -5.58 6.47 19.58
C ALA A 71 -4.62 6.56 18.37
N GLY A 72 -4.35 5.40 17.76
CA GLY A 72 -3.49 5.30 16.59
C GLY A 72 -2.17 4.58 16.88
N VAL A 73 -1.38 4.44 15.85
CA VAL A 73 -0.02 3.89 15.95
C VAL A 73 0.96 4.97 15.53
N VAL A 74 1.90 5.26 16.43
CA VAL A 74 3.03 6.15 16.19
C VAL A 74 4.27 5.27 16.17
N MET A 75 5.07 5.39 15.12
CA MET A 75 6.30 4.61 14.99
C MET A 75 7.45 5.46 14.49
N GLU A 76 8.65 5.05 14.82
CA GLU A 76 9.88 5.65 14.33
C GLU A 76 10.18 5.15 12.90
N ARG A 77 11.04 5.90 12.16
CA ARG A 77 11.45 5.55 10.79
C ARG A 77 12.05 4.15 10.70
N ASN A 78 12.86 3.77 11.67
CA ASN A 78 13.49 2.46 11.69
C ASN A 78 12.44 1.35 11.95
N GLU A 79 11.50 1.59 12.85
CA GLU A 79 10.38 0.67 13.09
C GLU A 79 9.51 0.50 11.84
N MET A 80 9.23 1.61 11.13
CA MET A 80 8.54 1.50 9.85
C MET A 80 9.29 0.58 8.88
N ARG A 81 10.59 0.79 8.68
CA ARG A 81 11.41 -0.03 7.77
C ARG A 81 11.52 -1.49 8.22
N ASN A 82 11.49 -1.72 9.54
CA ASN A 82 11.52 -3.07 10.10
C ASN A 82 10.22 -3.84 9.86
N HIS A 83 9.08 -3.13 9.89
CA HIS A 83 7.75 -3.73 9.83
C HIS A 83 7.06 -3.61 8.47
N TYR A 84 7.53 -2.72 7.60
CA TYR A 84 6.93 -2.49 6.28
C TYR A 84 7.97 -2.65 5.17
N THR A 85 7.53 -3.13 4.02
CA THR A 85 8.31 -3.22 2.78
C THR A 85 7.72 -2.27 1.74
N PRO A 86 8.53 -1.46 1.06
CA PRO A 86 8.05 -0.70 -0.08
C PRO A 86 7.78 -1.64 -1.26
N GLN A 87 6.64 -1.43 -1.92
CA GLN A 87 6.25 -2.09 -3.17
C GLN A 87 5.81 -1.03 -4.16
N SER A 88 6.16 -1.19 -5.43
CA SER A 88 5.73 -0.29 -6.49
C SER A 88 4.54 -0.89 -7.22
N LEU A 89 3.43 -0.16 -7.27
CA LEU A 89 2.34 -0.40 -8.20
C LEU A 89 2.54 0.53 -9.39
N TYR A 90 2.34 0.06 -10.60
CA TYR A 90 2.54 0.89 -11.78
C TYR A 90 1.22 1.41 -12.35
N PHE A 91 1.20 2.70 -12.71
CA PHE A 91 0.07 3.35 -13.35
C PHE A 91 0.55 4.16 -14.54
N PHE A 92 -0.27 4.25 -15.59
CA PHE A 92 0.05 5.07 -16.75
C PHE A 92 -0.07 6.55 -16.44
N LYS A 93 0.81 7.37 -17.01
CA LYS A 93 0.63 8.82 -17.03
C LYS A 93 -0.65 9.16 -17.79
N GLN A 94 -1.31 10.25 -17.37
CA GLN A 94 -2.51 10.71 -18.05
C GLN A 94 -2.24 11.21 -19.47
N SER A 95 -1.03 11.68 -19.74
CA SER A 95 -0.63 12.31 -21.00
C SER A 95 -0.09 11.34 -22.06
N ASN A 96 0.34 10.15 -21.67
CA ASN A 96 0.97 9.16 -22.56
C ASN A 96 0.98 7.76 -21.93
N ASP A 97 1.43 6.76 -22.68
CA ASP A 97 1.49 5.37 -22.26
C ASP A 97 2.81 5.00 -21.56
N VAL A 98 3.26 5.86 -20.65
CA VAL A 98 4.45 5.60 -19.83
C VAL A 98 4.00 5.20 -18.42
N LEU A 99 4.49 4.07 -17.93
CA LEU A 99 4.27 3.59 -16.56
C LEU A 99 5.09 4.41 -15.55
N VAL A 100 4.46 4.76 -14.45
CA VAL A 100 5.10 5.43 -13.31
C VAL A 100 4.80 4.69 -12.02
N PRO A 101 5.78 4.59 -11.09
CA PRO A 101 5.61 3.87 -9.85
C PRO A 101 4.79 4.65 -8.83
N ASP A 102 3.84 3.98 -8.20
CA ASP A 102 3.14 4.41 -6.99
C ASP A 102 3.63 3.57 -5.81
N ARG A 103 4.52 4.13 -5.01
CA ARG A 103 5.15 3.41 -3.90
C ARG A 103 4.18 3.22 -2.73
N ARG A 104 3.95 1.96 -2.37
CA ARG A 104 3.14 1.54 -1.24
C ARG A 104 3.99 0.86 -0.18
N TRP A 105 3.67 1.07 1.08
CA TRP A 105 4.34 0.43 2.21
C TRP A 105 3.44 -0.66 2.77
N LEU A 106 3.80 -1.91 2.54
CA LEU A 106 3.01 -3.06 2.96
C LEU A 106 3.60 -3.68 4.23
N TYR A 107 2.73 -4.06 5.16
CA TYR A 107 3.14 -4.66 6.43
C TYR A 107 3.71 -6.07 6.21
N LYS A 108 4.94 -6.30 6.67
CA LYS A 108 5.67 -7.57 6.48
C LYS A 108 5.02 -8.76 7.19
N GLY A 109 4.28 -8.53 8.28
CA GLY A 109 3.57 -9.57 9.02
C GLY A 109 2.20 -9.94 8.45
N GLY A 110 1.78 -9.30 7.34
CA GLY A 110 0.62 -9.67 6.56
C GLY A 110 0.98 -10.59 5.40
N GLU A 111 -0.03 -11.17 4.78
CA GLU A 111 0.17 -11.85 3.50
C GLU A 111 0.54 -10.79 2.44
N GLN A 112 1.80 -10.77 2.05
CA GLN A 112 2.28 -10.04 0.88
C GLN A 112 2.10 -10.94 -0.35
N SER A 113 0.86 -11.30 -0.61
CA SER A 113 0.51 -12.12 -1.75
C SER A 113 0.34 -11.25 -2.99
N GLU A 114 0.55 -11.85 -4.14
CA GLU A 114 0.17 -11.28 -5.44
C GLU A 114 -1.27 -10.75 -5.41
N SER A 115 -2.19 -11.48 -4.77
CA SER A 115 -3.58 -11.07 -4.58
C SER A 115 -3.72 -9.73 -3.84
N THR A 116 -2.87 -9.46 -2.85
CA THR A 116 -2.87 -8.16 -2.15
C THR A 116 -2.43 -7.04 -3.09
N LEU A 117 -1.37 -7.26 -3.88
CA LEU A 117 -0.89 -6.28 -4.85
C LEU A 117 -1.93 -5.99 -5.93
N LEU A 118 -2.56 -7.04 -6.46
CA LEU A 118 -3.58 -6.91 -7.49
C LEU A 118 -4.84 -6.21 -6.96
N THR A 119 -5.25 -6.49 -5.72
CA THR A 119 -6.34 -5.77 -5.08
C THR A 119 -6.02 -4.28 -4.94
N LEU A 120 -4.81 -3.93 -4.50
CA LEU A 120 -4.38 -2.53 -4.39
C LEU A 120 -4.26 -1.85 -5.76
N LEU A 121 -3.84 -2.59 -6.79
CA LEU A 121 -3.82 -2.08 -8.16
C LEU A 121 -5.23 -1.72 -8.63
N MET A 122 -6.23 -2.56 -8.29
CA MET A 122 -7.65 -2.28 -8.59
C MET A 122 -8.25 -1.15 -7.76
N GLU A 123 -7.75 -0.89 -6.54
CA GLU A 123 -8.13 0.32 -5.78
C GLU A 123 -7.67 1.62 -6.47
N GLY A 124 -6.63 1.53 -7.32
CA GLY A 124 -6.09 2.63 -8.12
C GLY A 124 -4.94 3.41 -7.48
N PRO A 125 -4.49 4.48 -8.15
CA PRO A 125 -3.33 5.25 -7.73
C PRO A 125 -3.59 5.98 -6.41
N SER A 126 -2.52 6.20 -5.64
CA SER A 126 -2.58 7.01 -4.43
C SER A 126 -2.98 8.45 -4.75
N SER A 127 -3.59 9.14 -3.78
CA SER A 127 -4.04 10.53 -3.95
C SER A 127 -2.92 11.51 -4.35
N SER A 128 -1.66 11.15 -4.09
CA SER A 128 -0.50 11.96 -4.44
C SER A 128 -0.19 11.96 -5.93
N ILE A 129 -0.45 10.85 -6.63
CA ILE A 129 -0.18 10.73 -8.08
C ILE A 129 -1.45 10.61 -8.93
N ALA A 130 -2.61 10.34 -8.32
CA ALA A 130 -3.88 10.20 -9.03
C ALA A 130 -4.19 11.33 -10.03
N PRO A 131 -3.89 12.63 -9.74
CA PRO A 131 -4.15 13.70 -10.70
C PRO A 131 -3.32 13.62 -11.99
N ALA A 132 -2.18 12.92 -11.96
CA ALA A 132 -1.24 12.81 -13.08
C ALA A 132 -1.27 11.44 -13.76
N THR A 133 -2.07 10.51 -13.25
CA THR A 133 -2.12 9.12 -13.73
C THR A 133 -3.53 8.68 -14.10
N ARG A 134 -3.62 7.63 -14.89
CA ARG A 134 -4.87 6.96 -15.25
C ARG A 134 -4.82 5.48 -14.95
N ARG A 135 -5.99 4.89 -14.75
CA ARG A 135 -6.17 3.44 -14.67
C ARG A 135 -6.39 2.89 -16.08
N ALA A 136 -5.60 1.91 -16.50
CA ALA A 136 -5.85 1.22 -17.75
C ALA A 136 -7.13 0.37 -17.68
N ALA A 137 -7.40 -0.25 -16.54
CA ALA A 137 -8.53 -1.14 -16.35
C ALA A 137 -9.91 -0.46 -16.17
N GLY A 138 -9.96 0.89 -16.04
CA GLY A 138 -11.21 1.58 -15.69
C GLY A 138 -11.60 1.40 -14.21
N GLU A 139 -12.81 1.84 -13.83
CA GLU A 139 -13.26 1.84 -12.43
C GLU A 139 -14.05 0.58 -12.04
N ASN A 140 -14.61 -0.13 -13.01
CA ASN A 140 -15.49 -1.28 -12.78
C ASN A 140 -14.74 -2.62 -12.70
N VAL A 141 -13.46 -2.66 -13.05
CA VAL A 141 -12.67 -3.88 -13.04
C VAL A 141 -12.32 -4.29 -11.61
N THR A 142 -12.55 -5.56 -11.30
CA THR A 142 -12.25 -6.14 -10.01
C THR A 142 -11.38 -7.38 -10.16
N PHE A 143 -10.51 -7.61 -9.19
CA PHE A 143 -9.75 -8.84 -9.06
C PHE A 143 -10.61 -9.89 -8.36
N ALA A 144 -11.00 -10.94 -9.08
CA ALA A 144 -11.87 -12.01 -8.59
C ALA A 144 -11.11 -13.11 -7.83
N GLY A 145 -9.80 -13.21 -8.01
CA GLY A 145 -8.96 -14.17 -7.31
C GLY A 145 -7.95 -14.88 -8.20
N TYR A 146 -7.30 -15.90 -7.65
CA TYR A 146 -6.35 -16.74 -8.35
C TYR A 146 -6.84 -18.19 -8.40
N ASP A 147 -6.82 -18.79 -9.59
CA ASP A 147 -7.05 -20.20 -9.82
C ASP A 147 -5.76 -20.87 -10.31
N ARG A 148 -5.50 -22.10 -9.87
CA ARG A 148 -4.26 -22.82 -10.19
C ARG A 148 -4.12 -23.14 -11.69
N GLU A 149 -5.22 -23.39 -12.38
CA GLU A 149 -5.22 -23.79 -13.80
C GLU A 149 -5.37 -22.58 -14.72
N GLN A 150 -6.20 -21.60 -14.31
CA GLN A 150 -6.57 -20.45 -15.12
C GLN A 150 -5.77 -19.17 -14.78
N GLY A 151 -5.05 -19.15 -13.65
CA GLY A 151 -4.27 -17.99 -13.22
C GLY A 151 -5.09 -16.91 -12.53
N TYR A 152 -4.72 -15.66 -12.72
CA TYR A 152 -5.38 -14.48 -12.13
C TYR A 152 -6.68 -14.17 -12.87
N GLN A 153 -7.76 -14.04 -12.11
CA GLN A 153 -9.09 -13.81 -12.64
C GLN A 153 -9.52 -12.37 -12.42
N PHE A 154 -9.97 -11.72 -13.47
CA PHE A 154 -10.52 -10.36 -13.40
C PHE A 154 -11.91 -10.35 -14.04
N GLU A 155 -12.78 -9.48 -13.52
CA GLU A 155 -14.15 -9.27 -13.99
C GLU A 155 -14.40 -7.79 -14.28
N GLY A 156 -15.34 -7.51 -15.20
CA GLY A 156 -15.74 -6.15 -15.56
C GLY A 156 -14.91 -5.51 -16.68
N LEU A 157 -14.24 -6.32 -17.53
CA LEU A 157 -13.43 -5.85 -18.64
C LEU A 157 -14.16 -5.85 -19.99
N ALA A 158 -15.45 -6.22 -20.01
CA ALA A 158 -16.21 -6.34 -21.25
C ALA A 158 -16.24 -5.06 -22.10
N ASP A 159 -16.25 -3.88 -21.45
CA ASP A 159 -16.30 -2.58 -22.10
C ASP A 159 -14.91 -2.03 -22.52
N LEU A 160 -13.80 -2.72 -22.15
CA LEU A 160 -12.46 -2.31 -22.54
C LEU A 160 -12.15 -2.75 -23.97
N ASP A 161 -11.62 -1.81 -24.75
CA ASP A 161 -11.10 -2.12 -26.08
C ASP A 161 -9.76 -2.91 -26.01
N ALA A 162 -9.27 -3.35 -27.17
CA ALA A 162 -8.04 -4.15 -27.25
C ALA A 162 -6.81 -3.38 -26.76
N GLN A 163 -6.75 -2.07 -26.99
CA GLN A 163 -5.64 -1.23 -26.53
C GLN A 163 -5.65 -1.10 -25.01
N ASP A 164 -6.78 -0.81 -24.38
CA ASP A 164 -6.89 -0.69 -22.93
C ASP A 164 -6.62 -2.02 -22.23
N ARG A 165 -7.02 -3.15 -22.81
CA ARG A 165 -6.67 -4.50 -22.33
C ARG A 165 -5.16 -4.74 -22.38
N THR A 166 -4.48 -4.32 -23.45
CA THR A 166 -3.03 -4.42 -23.59
C THR A 166 -2.32 -3.55 -22.55
N LEU A 167 -2.77 -2.32 -22.35
CA LEU A 167 -2.22 -1.42 -21.33
C LEU A 167 -2.43 -1.97 -19.91
N PHE A 168 -3.60 -2.53 -19.64
CA PHE A 168 -3.87 -3.17 -18.35
C PHE A 168 -2.97 -4.39 -18.13
N ALA A 169 -2.75 -5.21 -19.16
CA ALA A 169 -1.84 -6.34 -19.10
C ALA A 169 -0.40 -5.89 -18.79
N ALA A 170 0.11 -4.85 -19.46
CA ALA A 170 1.42 -4.27 -19.21
C ALA A 170 1.53 -3.76 -17.75
N GLN A 171 0.54 -3.01 -17.27
CA GLN A 171 0.48 -2.51 -15.89
C GLN A 171 0.57 -3.64 -14.86
N LEU A 172 -0.17 -4.73 -15.09
CA LEU A 172 -0.22 -5.90 -14.22
C LEU A 172 1.12 -6.63 -14.21
N VAL A 173 1.66 -6.95 -15.39
CA VAL A 173 2.92 -7.70 -15.54
C VAL A 173 4.08 -6.95 -14.89
N TRP A 174 4.24 -5.66 -15.15
CA TRP A 174 5.30 -4.85 -14.55
C TRP A 174 5.14 -4.73 -13.02
N THR A 175 3.91 -4.60 -12.52
CA THR A 175 3.65 -4.56 -11.08
C THR A 175 4.05 -5.87 -10.39
N LEU A 176 3.69 -7.01 -10.95
CA LEU A 176 4.02 -8.32 -10.39
C LEU A 176 5.53 -8.61 -10.47
N THR A 177 6.15 -8.29 -11.58
CA THR A 177 7.59 -8.53 -11.78
C THR A 177 8.45 -7.68 -10.87
N GLU A 178 8.14 -6.40 -10.69
CA GLU A 178 8.83 -5.51 -9.74
C GLU A 178 8.67 -5.99 -8.29
N ALA A 179 7.57 -6.62 -7.97
CA ALA A 179 7.35 -7.23 -6.66
C ALA A 179 8.13 -8.55 -6.45
N GLY A 180 8.89 -9.00 -7.46
CA GLY A 180 9.73 -10.19 -7.41
C GLY A 180 9.03 -11.47 -7.85
N HIS A 181 7.84 -11.39 -8.45
CA HIS A 181 7.16 -12.54 -9.00
C HIS A 181 7.67 -12.84 -10.40
N THR A 182 7.88 -14.12 -10.70
CA THR A 182 8.43 -14.54 -11.99
C THR A 182 7.30 -15.05 -12.89
N GLY A 183 7.13 -14.41 -14.04
CA GLY A 183 6.21 -14.86 -15.10
C GLY A 183 6.68 -16.15 -15.80
N PRO A 184 5.99 -16.63 -16.82
CA PRO A 184 4.82 -15.99 -17.42
C PRO A 184 3.55 -16.09 -16.55
N PHE A 185 2.71 -15.06 -16.60
CA PHE A 185 1.49 -14.95 -15.81
C PHE A 185 0.29 -15.36 -16.67
N LYS A 186 -0.51 -16.32 -16.23
CA LYS A 186 -1.82 -16.59 -16.80
C LYS A 186 -2.81 -15.58 -16.25
N VAL A 187 -3.55 -14.91 -17.12
CA VAL A 187 -4.53 -13.90 -16.73
C VAL A 187 -5.79 -14.05 -17.58
N LYS A 188 -6.92 -14.17 -16.91
CA LYS A 188 -8.25 -14.29 -17.54
C LYS A 188 -9.12 -13.07 -17.20
N ALA A 189 -9.86 -12.62 -18.16
CA ALA A 189 -10.76 -11.49 -18.09
C ALA A 189 -12.17 -11.92 -18.55
N ASP A 190 -13.14 -11.87 -17.64
CA ASP A 190 -14.53 -12.31 -17.93
C ASP A 190 -14.61 -13.72 -18.55
N GLY A 191 -13.72 -14.64 -18.09
CA GLY A 191 -13.62 -16.02 -18.54
C GLY A 191 -12.84 -16.28 -19.84
N GLY A 192 -12.36 -15.23 -20.53
CA GLY A 192 -11.47 -15.29 -21.70
C GLY A 192 -10.04 -14.86 -21.41
N ASP A 193 -9.18 -14.82 -22.43
CA ASP A 193 -7.85 -14.23 -22.29
C ASP A 193 -7.93 -12.72 -22.07
N LEU A 194 -7.04 -12.18 -21.25
CA LEU A 194 -6.99 -10.73 -21.04
C LEU A 194 -6.61 -10.01 -22.35
N VAL A 195 -5.59 -10.51 -23.03
CA VAL A 195 -5.18 -10.06 -24.36
C VAL A 195 -5.46 -11.19 -25.35
N GLU A 196 -6.17 -10.90 -26.41
CA GLU A 196 -6.59 -11.89 -27.39
C GLU A 196 -5.39 -12.64 -27.99
N GLY A 197 -5.44 -13.99 -27.93
CA GLY A 197 -4.40 -14.86 -28.44
C GLY A 197 -3.18 -15.03 -27.53
N MET A 198 -3.18 -14.47 -26.30
CA MET A 198 -2.10 -14.61 -25.34
C MET A 198 -2.57 -15.41 -24.12
N ASP A 199 -2.27 -16.71 -24.07
CA ASP A 199 -2.62 -17.57 -22.92
C ASP A 199 -1.84 -17.22 -21.65
N SER A 200 -0.65 -16.64 -21.81
CA SER A 200 0.20 -16.14 -20.70
C SER A 200 0.93 -14.88 -21.11
N LEU A 201 1.28 -14.05 -20.10
CA LEU A 201 1.86 -12.72 -20.25
C LEU A 201 3.23 -12.66 -19.59
N SER A 202 4.22 -12.05 -20.22
CA SER A 202 5.56 -11.84 -19.68
C SER A 202 6.02 -10.39 -19.88
N VAL A 203 7.10 -9.98 -19.24
CA VAL A 203 7.68 -8.64 -19.43
C VAL A 203 8.16 -8.40 -20.86
N ASP A 204 8.60 -9.47 -21.56
CA ASP A 204 9.07 -9.36 -22.94
C ASP A 204 7.94 -8.98 -23.89
N ASP A 205 6.70 -9.37 -23.59
CA ASP A 205 5.52 -9.02 -24.39
C ASP A 205 5.15 -7.53 -24.25
N PHE A 206 5.64 -6.86 -23.20
CA PHE A 206 5.35 -5.47 -22.86
C PHE A 206 6.62 -4.63 -22.66
N ALA A 207 7.70 -4.97 -23.37
CA ALA A 207 8.98 -4.27 -23.27
C ALA A 207 8.87 -2.77 -23.61
N ASP A 208 7.99 -2.40 -24.54
CA ASP A 208 7.74 -1.00 -24.94
C ASP A 208 7.15 -0.15 -23.79
N TYR A 209 6.64 -0.79 -22.74
CA TYR A 209 6.09 -0.13 -21.55
C TYR A 209 7.03 -0.22 -20.33
N ASN A 210 8.32 -0.50 -20.56
CA ASN A 210 9.30 -0.60 -19.48
C ASN A 210 9.36 0.71 -18.67
N PRO A 211 9.10 0.67 -17.35
CA PRO A 211 9.09 1.87 -16.53
C PRO A 211 10.49 2.45 -16.25
N GLU A 212 11.56 1.73 -16.59
CA GLU A 212 12.95 2.16 -16.40
C GLU A 212 13.56 2.85 -17.65
N GLU A 213 12.89 2.83 -18.77
CA GLU A 213 13.25 3.55 -19.99
C GLU A 213 12.42 4.84 -20.17
#